data_0a644cc08a692e31b512da14e955c284
#
_entry.id   0a644cc08a692e31b512da14e955c284
#
_cell.length_a   1.000
_cell.length_b   1.000
_cell.length_c   1.000
_cell.angle_alpha   90.00
_cell.angle_beta   90.00
_cell.angle_gamma   90.00
#
_symmetry.space_group_name_H-M   'P 1'
#
loop_
_entity.id
_entity.type
_entity.pdbx_description
1 polymer ?
#
loop_
_entity_poly.entity_id
_entity_poly.type
_entity_poly.pdbx_seq_one_letter_code
_entity_poly.pdbx_strand_id
1 'polypeptide(L)'
;MNRTGLFIALGLFLVIGLLFGLYPELDLKLAAAFYDAAEKSFPLKFNAIAAFARDAAMWIAWAFVVPSFAALIWKAIRPDRPLLVKGRTIVFLLATLTLSAGVLTNLTFKSYWGRPRPVVVIQFDGPEAFVPWWDPRGTCGRNCSFFSGEGATAFWTYAPAALAPPQWRPLAYAAATVFGAATSGLRMAFGGHFFTDVAIAGLVSFLVIWLAYAMIYRWPRTRLSDERIDAALTRLFWPLYRAKQRRRGREIGPAPSA
;
A
#
# COMPACT_ATOMS: atom_id res chain seq x y z
N MET A 1 9.09 2.83 14.37
CA MET A 1 8.93 1.38 14.17
C MET A 1 10.04 0.65 14.93
N ASN A 2 9.72 -0.30 15.77
CA ASN A 2 10.65 -1.02 16.63
C ASN A 2 10.81 -2.50 16.20
N ARG A 3 11.73 -3.23 16.84
CA ARG A 3 11.94 -4.67 16.56
C ARG A 3 10.77 -5.54 17.02
N THR A 4 10.07 -5.14 18.08
CA THR A 4 8.89 -5.87 18.57
C THR A 4 7.82 -5.98 17.48
N GLY A 5 7.47 -4.86 16.83
CA GLY A 5 6.52 -4.88 15.71
C GLY A 5 6.96 -5.77 14.55
N LEU A 6 8.27 -5.82 14.26
CA LEU A 6 8.80 -6.74 13.25
C LEU A 6 8.56 -8.20 13.64
N PHE A 7 8.91 -8.59 14.88
CA PHE A 7 8.73 -9.98 15.33
C PHE A 7 7.25 -10.38 15.40
N ILE A 8 6.37 -9.46 15.81
CA ILE A 8 4.92 -9.71 15.76
C ILE A 8 4.47 -9.95 14.32
N ALA A 9 4.87 -9.10 13.37
CA ALA A 9 4.49 -9.25 11.97
C ALA A 9 5.01 -10.57 11.36
N LEU A 10 6.26 -10.92 11.65
CA LEU A 10 6.85 -12.19 11.19
C LEU A 10 6.18 -13.39 11.84
N GLY A 11 5.86 -13.32 13.13
CA GLY A 11 5.11 -14.37 13.84
C GLY A 11 3.72 -14.57 13.28
N LEU A 12 2.98 -13.48 13.03
CA LEU A 12 1.67 -13.54 12.39
C LEU A 12 1.75 -14.09 10.97
N PHE A 13 2.76 -13.69 10.20
CA PHE A 13 2.98 -14.20 8.85
C PHE A 13 3.21 -15.72 8.87
N LEU A 14 4.04 -16.20 9.80
CA LEU A 14 4.31 -17.62 9.98
C LEU A 14 3.04 -18.38 10.39
N VAL A 15 2.33 -17.89 11.41
CA VAL A 15 1.11 -18.56 11.92
C VAL A 15 0.02 -18.61 10.85
N ILE A 16 -0.28 -17.48 10.21
CA ILE A 16 -1.30 -17.43 9.15
C ILE A 16 -0.85 -18.29 7.96
N GLY A 17 0.41 -18.14 7.53
CA GLY A 17 0.95 -18.89 6.41
C GLY A 17 0.89 -20.39 6.62
N LEU A 18 1.28 -20.89 7.81
CA LEU A 18 1.22 -22.31 8.14
C LEU A 18 -0.22 -22.80 8.31
N LEU A 19 -1.04 -22.08 9.07
CA LEU A 19 -2.42 -22.49 9.34
C LEU A 19 -3.23 -22.63 8.05
N PHE A 20 -3.23 -21.58 7.22
CA PHE A 20 -3.95 -21.61 5.93
C PHE A 20 -3.19 -22.32 4.80
N GLY A 21 -1.93 -22.65 5.03
CA GLY A 21 -1.15 -23.53 4.17
C GLY A 21 -1.51 -24.99 4.35
N LEU A 22 -1.69 -25.42 5.60
CA LEU A 22 -2.09 -26.79 5.98
C LEU A 22 -3.60 -27.02 5.83
N TYR A 23 -4.40 -25.99 6.08
CA TYR A 23 -5.86 -26.02 6.05
C TYR A 23 -6.43 -24.95 5.13
N PRO A 24 -6.21 -25.02 3.80
CA PRO A 24 -6.61 -23.98 2.85
C PRO A 24 -8.12 -23.76 2.80
N GLU A 25 -8.93 -24.75 3.18
CA GLU A 25 -10.39 -24.66 3.28
C GLU A 25 -10.87 -23.63 4.33
N LEU A 26 -10.01 -23.16 5.23
CA LEU A 26 -10.33 -22.07 6.15
C LEU A 26 -10.63 -20.75 5.40
N ASP A 27 -9.96 -20.50 4.28
CA ASP A 27 -10.27 -19.35 3.43
C ASP A 27 -11.70 -19.43 2.88
N LEU A 28 -12.14 -20.62 2.45
CA LEU A 28 -13.50 -20.85 1.98
C LEU A 28 -14.52 -20.69 3.11
N LYS A 29 -14.25 -21.26 4.30
CA LYS A 29 -15.12 -21.12 5.48
C LYS A 29 -15.31 -19.67 5.89
N LEU A 30 -14.23 -18.89 5.91
CA LEU A 30 -14.31 -17.47 6.24
C LEU A 30 -15.04 -16.65 5.16
N ALA A 31 -14.84 -16.97 3.88
CA ALA A 31 -15.57 -16.32 2.78
C ALA A 31 -17.06 -16.68 2.79
N ALA A 32 -17.42 -17.92 3.15
CA ALA A 32 -18.80 -18.39 3.25
C ALA A 32 -19.64 -17.58 4.25
N ALA A 33 -19.03 -16.99 5.28
CA ALA A 33 -19.72 -16.13 6.23
C ALA A 33 -20.31 -14.85 5.60
N PHE A 34 -19.89 -14.51 4.39
CA PHE A 34 -20.37 -13.34 3.63
C PHE A 34 -21.20 -13.71 2.38
N TYR A 35 -21.35 -15.01 2.09
CA TYR A 35 -22.05 -15.51 0.94
C TYR A 35 -23.48 -15.89 1.30
N ASP A 36 -24.44 -15.44 0.50
CA ASP A 36 -25.84 -15.85 0.61
C ASP A 36 -26.12 -16.98 -0.40
N ALA A 37 -26.34 -18.19 0.12
CA ALA A 37 -26.58 -19.36 -0.71
C ALA A 37 -27.97 -19.34 -1.41
N ALA A 38 -28.95 -18.61 -0.84
CA ALA A 38 -30.27 -18.48 -1.45
C ALA A 38 -30.23 -17.53 -2.66
N GLU A 39 -29.50 -16.42 -2.53
CA GLU A 39 -29.34 -15.45 -3.61
C GLU A 39 -28.13 -15.76 -4.51
N LYS A 40 -27.34 -16.79 -4.19
CA LYS A 40 -26.10 -17.16 -4.89
C LYS A 40 -25.16 -15.99 -5.12
N SER A 41 -25.01 -15.16 -4.11
CA SER A 41 -24.27 -13.90 -4.23
C SER A 41 -23.57 -13.48 -2.93
N PHE A 42 -22.74 -12.47 -3.05
CA PHE A 42 -22.19 -11.69 -1.92
C PHE A 42 -23.00 -10.39 -1.80
N PRO A 43 -24.03 -10.31 -0.93
CA PRO A 43 -25.04 -9.23 -0.96
C PRO A 43 -24.43 -7.84 -0.74
N LEU A 44 -23.38 -7.74 0.09
CA LEU A 44 -22.75 -6.45 0.40
C LEU A 44 -22.13 -5.79 -0.83
N LYS A 45 -21.80 -6.54 -1.86
CA LYS A 45 -21.29 -6.03 -3.14
C LYS A 45 -22.28 -5.08 -3.83
N PHE A 46 -23.58 -5.27 -3.63
CA PHE A 46 -24.66 -4.48 -4.22
C PHE A 46 -25.15 -3.34 -3.30
N ASN A 47 -24.61 -3.25 -2.08
CA ASN A 47 -24.99 -2.21 -1.14
C ASN A 47 -24.25 -0.89 -1.48
N ALA A 48 -25.00 0.17 -1.76
CA ALA A 48 -24.45 1.47 -2.16
C ALA A 48 -23.59 2.13 -1.05
N ILE A 49 -23.98 1.96 0.23
CA ILE A 49 -23.21 2.51 1.37
C ILE A 49 -21.86 1.79 1.49
N ALA A 50 -21.88 0.47 1.35
CA ALA A 50 -20.65 -0.34 1.39
C ALA A 50 -19.72 -0.02 0.20
N ALA A 51 -20.27 0.18 -0.99
CA ALA A 51 -19.52 0.61 -2.17
C ALA A 51 -18.88 2.00 -1.94
N PHE A 52 -19.66 2.95 -1.42
CA PHE A 52 -19.14 4.29 -1.07
C PHE A 52 -18.04 4.21 0.02
N ALA A 53 -18.24 3.40 1.06
CA ALA A 53 -17.23 3.21 2.11
C ALA A 53 -15.92 2.65 1.56
N ARG A 54 -15.99 1.72 0.61
CA ARG A 54 -14.83 1.18 -0.11
C ARG A 54 -14.06 2.27 -0.85
N ASP A 55 -14.77 3.11 -1.63
CA ASP A 55 -14.14 4.17 -2.41
C ASP A 55 -13.57 5.27 -1.50
N ALA A 56 -14.31 5.65 -0.45
CA ALA A 56 -13.86 6.60 0.56
C ALA A 56 -12.60 6.13 1.30
N ALA A 57 -12.46 4.82 1.55
CA ALA A 57 -11.24 4.27 2.14
C ALA A 57 -10.00 4.54 1.26
N MET A 58 -10.13 4.50 -0.05
CA MET A 58 -9.02 4.82 -0.95
C MET A 58 -8.69 6.32 -0.93
N TRP A 59 -9.67 7.20 -0.76
CA TRP A 59 -9.42 8.65 -0.62
C TRP A 59 -8.59 9.00 0.62
N ILE A 60 -8.75 8.25 1.72
CA ILE A 60 -7.91 8.42 2.92
C ILE A 60 -6.43 8.17 2.60
N ALA A 61 -6.11 7.11 1.86
CA ALA A 61 -4.74 6.86 1.43
C ALA A 61 -4.22 7.99 0.53
N TRP A 62 -5.02 8.47 -0.42
CA TRP A 62 -4.67 9.60 -1.28
C TRP A 62 -4.43 10.89 -0.49
N ALA A 63 -5.20 11.16 0.57
CA ALA A 63 -5.01 12.34 1.41
C ALA A 63 -3.59 12.41 2.03
N PHE A 64 -2.96 11.27 2.34
CA PHE A 64 -1.58 11.23 2.81
C PHE A 64 -0.54 11.35 1.70
N VAL A 65 -0.87 10.99 0.47
CA VAL A 65 0.07 10.97 -0.66
C VAL A 65 0.09 12.31 -1.42
N VAL A 66 -1.07 12.94 -1.60
CA VAL A 66 -1.23 14.20 -2.35
C VAL A 66 -0.26 15.29 -1.88
N PRO A 67 -0.04 15.54 -0.57
CA PRO A 67 0.92 16.54 -0.13
C PRO A 67 2.36 16.28 -0.61
N SER A 68 2.76 15.00 -0.72
CA SER A 68 4.09 14.62 -1.23
C SER A 68 4.22 14.92 -2.72
N PHE A 69 3.20 14.62 -3.52
CA PHE A 69 3.18 14.97 -4.94
C PHE A 69 3.13 16.48 -5.15
N ALA A 70 2.30 17.19 -4.40
CA ALA A 70 2.23 18.65 -4.47
C ALA A 70 3.58 19.31 -4.15
N ALA A 71 4.30 18.80 -3.13
CA ALA A 71 5.64 19.27 -2.79
C ALA A 71 6.67 19.00 -3.90
N LEU A 72 6.60 17.85 -4.58
CA LEU A 72 7.47 17.55 -5.73
C LEU A 72 7.16 18.44 -6.93
N ILE A 73 5.88 18.65 -7.25
CA ILE A 73 5.44 19.55 -8.32
C ILE A 73 5.90 20.98 -8.02
N TRP A 74 5.71 21.44 -6.77
CA TRP A 74 6.19 22.74 -6.34
C TRP A 74 7.70 22.88 -6.55
N LYS A 75 8.48 21.87 -6.12
CA LYS A 75 9.93 21.86 -6.29
C LYS A 75 10.35 21.86 -7.76
N ALA A 76 9.62 21.16 -8.62
CA ALA A 76 9.88 21.17 -10.07
C ALA A 76 9.62 22.55 -10.70
N ILE A 77 8.59 23.27 -10.24
CA ILE A 77 8.25 24.62 -10.71
C ILE A 77 9.20 25.68 -10.11
N ARG A 78 9.56 25.52 -8.84
CA ARG A 78 10.38 26.48 -8.05
C ARG A 78 11.55 25.76 -7.38
N PRO A 79 12.53 25.26 -8.15
CA PRO A 79 13.70 24.59 -7.59
C PRO A 79 14.61 25.52 -6.76
N ASP A 80 14.43 26.84 -6.93
CA ASP A 80 15.06 27.90 -6.14
C ASP A 80 14.52 27.99 -4.69
N ARG A 81 13.43 27.31 -4.37
CA ARG A 81 12.81 27.29 -3.05
C ARG A 81 12.98 25.92 -2.37
N PRO A 82 13.04 25.89 -1.03
CA PRO A 82 13.09 24.63 -0.30
C PRO A 82 11.81 23.82 -0.51
N LEU A 83 11.92 22.49 -0.27
CA LEU A 83 10.77 21.61 -0.25
C LEU A 83 9.75 22.01 0.82
N LEU A 84 8.47 21.97 0.50
CA LEU A 84 7.36 22.22 1.44
C LEU A 84 7.19 21.11 2.48
N VAL A 85 7.61 19.90 2.14
CA VAL A 85 7.58 18.71 2.99
C VAL A 85 8.99 18.14 3.07
N LYS A 86 9.40 17.62 4.22
CA LYS A 86 10.72 17.00 4.40
C LYS A 86 11.00 15.95 3.33
N GLY A 87 12.17 16.03 2.70
CA GLY A 87 12.55 15.14 1.58
C GLY A 87 12.45 13.66 1.94
N ARG A 88 12.91 13.27 3.15
CA ARG A 88 12.78 11.90 3.65
C ARG A 88 11.34 11.43 3.77
N THR A 89 10.42 12.31 4.16
CA THR A 89 8.98 11.99 4.25
C THR A 89 8.42 11.68 2.86
N ILE A 90 8.73 12.51 1.87
CA ILE A 90 8.30 12.30 0.48
C ILE A 90 8.82 10.96 -0.05
N VAL A 91 10.13 10.72 0.07
CA VAL A 91 10.74 9.46 -0.39
C VAL A 91 10.13 8.26 0.32
N PHE A 92 9.95 8.33 1.63
CA PHE A 92 9.39 7.25 2.43
C PHE A 92 7.95 6.91 2.03
N LEU A 93 7.07 7.90 1.97
CA LEU A 93 5.65 7.67 1.63
C LEU A 93 5.49 7.16 0.20
N LEU A 94 6.16 7.78 -0.77
CA LEU A 94 6.02 7.39 -2.17
C LEU A 94 6.68 6.03 -2.44
N ALA A 95 7.89 5.78 -1.93
CA ALA A 95 8.58 4.50 -2.13
C ALA A 95 7.81 3.34 -1.50
N THR A 96 7.30 3.50 -0.27
CA THR A 96 6.55 2.43 0.40
C THR A 96 5.22 2.13 -0.28
N LEU A 97 4.48 3.14 -0.75
CA LEU A 97 3.26 2.92 -1.52
C LEU A 97 3.55 2.24 -2.86
N THR A 98 4.54 2.76 -3.58
CA THR A 98 4.94 2.19 -4.89
C THR A 98 5.39 0.74 -4.74
N LEU A 99 6.21 0.42 -3.73
CA LEU A 99 6.71 -0.94 -3.54
C LEU A 99 5.61 -1.89 -3.07
N SER A 100 4.80 -1.52 -2.05
CA SER A 100 3.80 -2.43 -1.49
C SER A 100 2.59 -2.60 -2.42
N ALA A 101 1.84 -1.54 -2.69
CA ALA A 101 0.62 -1.60 -3.49
C ALA A 101 0.89 -1.61 -5.00
N GLY A 102 1.89 -0.86 -5.47
CA GLY A 102 2.23 -0.76 -6.89
C GLY A 102 2.95 -2.03 -7.39
N VAL A 103 4.19 -2.21 -6.98
CA VAL A 103 5.06 -3.26 -7.54
C VAL A 103 4.66 -4.64 -7.05
N LEU A 104 4.72 -4.87 -5.73
CA LEU A 104 4.47 -6.22 -5.20
C LEU A 104 3.04 -6.66 -5.47
N THR A 105 2.05 -5.83 -5.14
CA THR A 105 0.66 -6.24 -5.33
C THR A 105 0.26 -6.26 -6.80
N ASN A 106 0.27 -5.10 -7.47
CA ASN A 106 -0.35 -4.99 -8.80
C ASN A 106 0.53 -5.53 -9.93
N LEU A 107 1.83 -5.22 -9.92
CA LEU A 107 2.71 -5.65 -11.01
C LEU A 107 3.18 -7.10 -10.87
N THR A 108 3.29 -7.64 -9.64
CA THR A 108 3.78 -9.00 -9.43
C THR A 108 2.63 -9.97 -9.16
N PHE A 109 2.06 -9.94 -7.97
CA PHE A 109 1.15 -11.01 -7.55
C PHE A 109 -0.18 -11.02 -8.32
N LYS A 110 -0.83 -9.89 -8.52
CA LYS A 110 -2.10 -9.82 -9.27
C LYS A 110 -1.97 -10.18 -10.75
N SER A 111 -0.76 -10.07 -11.30
CA SER A 111 -0.51 -10.36 -12.71
C SER A 111 -0.06 -11.80 -12.96
N TYR A 112 0.55 -12.46 -11.97
CA TYR A 112 1.22 -13.75 -12.20
C TYR A 112 0.80 -14.87 -11.26
N TRP A 113 0.03 -14.61 -10.17
CA TRP A 113 -0.32 -15.65 -9.19
C TRP A 113 -1.53 -16.49 -9.59
N GLY A 114 -2.39 -16.00 -10.46
CA GLY A 114 -3.50 -16.74 -11.04
C GLY A 114 -4.65 -17.12 -10.10
N ARG A 115 -4.63 -16.75 -8.81
CA ARG A 115 -5.66 -17.15 -7.84
C ARG A 115 -7.04 -16.54 -8.16
N PRO A 116 -8.10 -17.34 -8.37
CA PRO A 116 -9.46 -16.85 -8.56
C PRO A 116 -9.99 -16.14 -7.32
N ARG A 117 -10.94 -15.22 -7.51
CA ARG A 117 -11.62 -14.52 -6.39
C ARG A 117 -12.75 -15.37 -5.81
N PRO A 118 -13.14 -15.18 -4.53
CA PRO A 118 -14.29 -15.88 -3.95
C PRO A 118 -15.54 -15.87 -4.86
N VAL A 119 -15.88 -14.72 -5.41
CA VAL A 119 -17.09 -14.53 -6.24
C VAL A 119 -17.12 -15.37 -7.53
N VAL A 120 -16.01 -16.00 -7.92
CA VAL A 120 -15.93 -16.81 -9.14
C VAL A 120 -15.53 -18.26 -8.90
N VAL A 121 -15.39 -18.71 -7.65
CA VAL A 121 -15.05 -20.11 -7.38
C VAL A 121 -16.28 -21.00 -7.27
N ILE A 122 -16.13 -22.30 -7.59
CA ILE A 122 -17.21 -23.31 -7.63
C ILE A 122 -17.97 -23.37 -6.30
N GLN A 123 -17.29 -23.19 -5.18
CA GLN A 123 -17.91 -23.22 -3.84
C GLN A 123 -18.89 -22.06 -3.59
N PHE A 124 -18.88 -21.05 -4.45
CA PHE A 124 -19.77 -19.90 -4.42
C PHE A 124 -20.47 -19.71 -5.79
N ASP A 125 -20.87 -20.82 -6.41
CA ASP A 125 -21.59 -20.90 -7.69
C ASP A 125 -20.86 -20.27 -8.90
N GLY A 126 -19.52 -20.10 -8.82
CA GLY A 126 -18.69 -19.64 -9.94
C GLY A 126 -18.11 -20.79 -10.75
N PRO A 127 -17.47 -20.51 -11.90
CA PRO A 127 -16.90 -21.53 -12.80
C PRO A 127 -15.47 -21.98 -12.43
N GLU A 128 -14.76 -21.29 -11.55
CA GLU A 128 -13.33 -21.49 -11.31
C GLU A 128 -13.07 -22.43 -10.12
N ALA A 129 -12.02 -23.24 -10.19
CA ALA A 129 -11.58 -24.03 -9.05
C ALA A 129 -10.92 -23.14 -7.97
N PHE A 130 -11.18 -23.46 -6.69
CA PHE A 130 -10.45 -22.81 -5.60
C PHE A 130 -8.98 -23.17 -5.65
N VAL A 131 -8.09 -22.17 -5.42
CA VAL A 131 -6.64 -22.32 -5.38
C VAL A 131 -6.12 -21.80 -4.02
N PRO A 132 -5.31 -22.58 -3.29
CA PRO A 132 -4.66 -22.14 -2.06
C PRO A 132 -3.79 -20.89 -2.27
N TRP A 133 -3.59 -20.10 -1.21
CA TRP A 133 -2.86 -18.84 -1.31
C TRP A 133 -1.39 -18.99 -1.77
N TRP A 134 -0.78 -20.12 -1.49
CA TRP A 134 0.62 -20.42 -1.83
C TRP A 134 0.81 -21.04 -3.22
N ASP A 135 -0.26 -21.44 -3.90
CA ASP A 135 -0.19 -22.04 -5.24
C ASP A 135 -0.36 -20.98 -6.34
N PRO A 136 0.67 -20.73 -7.18
CA PRO A 136 0.58 -19.74 -8.26
C PRO A 136 -0.06 -20.29 -9.54
N ARG A 137 -0.54 -21.52 -9.58
CA ARG A 137 -1.04 -22.21 -10.77
C ARG A 137 -2.55 -22.02 -10.99
N GLY A 138 -3.11 -20.91 -10.52
CA GLY A 138 -4.53 -20.61 -10.75
C GLY A 138 -4.82 -20.20 -12.19
N THR A 139 -6.11 -20.25 -12.53
CA THR A 139 -6.62 -20.01 -13.90
C THR A 139 -6.95 -18.55 -14.19
N CYS A 140 -6.96 -17.69 -13.18
CA CYS A 140 -7.25 -16.27 -13.33
C CYS A 140 -6.18 -15.55 -14.19
N GLY A 141 -6.60 -14.98 -15.32
CA GLY A 141 -5.68 -14.36 -16.27
C GLY A 141 -5.17 -12.97 -15.86
N ARG A 142 -5.99 -12.14 -15.21
CA ARG A 142 -5.64 -10.76 -14.82
C ARG A 142 -6.47 -10.27 -13.62
N ASN A 143 -5.89 -9.35 -12.84
CA ASN A 143 -6.53 -8.75 -11.68
C ASN A 143 -7.04 -9.80 -10.68
N CYS A 144 -6.21 -10.80 -10.46
CA CYS A 144 -6.49 -11.97 -9.64
C CYS A 144 -6.64 -11.63 -8.15
N SER A 145 -7.04 -12.63 -7.34
CA SER A 145 -7.33 -12.42 -5.91
C SER A 145 -6.08 -12.10 -5.10
N PHE A 146 -4.99 -12.85 -5.30
CA PHE A 146 -3.81 -12.76 -4.45
C PHE A 146 -2.81 -11.70 -4.95
N PHE A 147 -2.38 -10.82 -4.10
CA PHE A 147 -3.01 -10.44 -2.84
C PHE A 147 -3.73 -9.09 -3.00
N SER A 148 -4.52 -8.68 -1.98
CA SER A 148 -5.42 -7.54 -2.09
C SER A 148 -4.70 -6.20 -2.26
N GLY A 149 -4.95 -5.49 -3.38
CA GLY A 149 -4.41 -4.15 -3.61
C GLY A 149 -5.03 -3.09 -2.71
N GLU A 150 -6.35 -3.17 -2.47
CA GLU A 150 -7.02 -2.26 -1.55
C GLU A 150 -6.61 -2.53 -0.11
N GLY A 151 -6.43 -3.81 0.27
CA GLY A 151 -5.86 -4.19 1.57
C GLY A 151 -4.44 -3.65 1.75
N ALA A 152 -3.56 -3.85 0.76
CA ALA A 152 -2.19 -3.32 0.78
C ALA A 152 -2.18 -1.79 0.91
N THR A 153 -3.05 -1.08 0.18
CA THR A 153 -3.16 0.38 0.23
C THR A 153 -3.70 0.86 1.58
N ALA A 154 -4.70 0.18 2.15
CA ALA A 154 -5.24 0.53 3.45
C ALA A 154 -4.22 0.31 4.57
N PHE A 155 -3.54 -0.83 4.60
CA PHE A 155 -2.46 -1.10 5.56
C PHE A 155 -1.21 -0.25 5.31
N TRP A 156 -1.02 0.30 4.11
CA TRP A 156 0.05 1.28 3.88
C TRP A 156 -0.07 2.51 4.79
N THR A 157 -1.23 2.81 5.35
CA THR A 157 -1.39 3.88 6.36
C THR A 157 -0.49 3.70 7.60
N TYR A 158 0.12 2.55 7.80
CA TYR A 158 1.24 2.40 8.75
C TYR A 158 2.43 3.32 8.42
N ALA A 159 2.62 3.71 7.16
CA ALA A 159 3.72 4.60 6.80
C ALA A 159 3.53 6.02 7.36
N PRO A 160 2.42 6.74 7.11
CA PRO A 160 2.18 8.01 7.80
C PRO A 160 2.10 7.85 9.33
N ALA A 161 1.54 6.74 9.86
CA ALA A 161 1.52 6.47 11.29
C ALA A 161 2.92 6.39 11.91
N ALA A 162 3.89 5.82 11.18
CA ALA A 162 5.29 5.77 11.63
C ALA A 162 5.94 7.16 11.77
N LEU A 163 5.44 8.15 11.03
CA LEU A 163 5.92 9.53 11.06
C LEU A 163 5.18 10.42 12.07
N ALA A 164 4.13 9.92 12.71
CA ALA A 164 3.41 10.66 13.73
C ALA A 164 4.32 11.03 14.92
N PRO A 165 4.04 12.12 15.64
CA PRO A 165 4.74 12.47 16.89
C PRO A 165 4.75 11.30 17.87
N PRO A 166 5.82 11.10 18.65
CA PRO A 166 5.99 9.91 19.51
C PRO A 166 4.79 9.61 20.41
N GLN A 167 4.18 10.63 21.00
CA GLN A 167 3.01 10.48 21.89
C GLN A 167 1.75 9.97 21.18
N TRP A 168 1.59 10.23 19.87
CA TRP A 168 0.43 9.83 19.07
C TRP A 168 0.65 8.55 18.27
N ARG A 169 1.89 8.05 18.20
CA ARG A 169 2.22 6.84 17.40
C ARG A 169 1.40 5.61 17.77
N PRO A 170 1.20 5.27 19.06
CA PRO A 170 0.40 4.10 19.41
C PRO A 170 -1.03 4.21 18.86
N LEU A 171 -1.66 5.37 19.02
CA LEU A 171 -3.00 5.63 18.49
C LEU A 171 -3.02 5.59 16.94
N ALA A 172 -2.02 6.19 16.29
CA ALA A 172 -1.91 6.17 14.82
C ALA A 172 -1.74 4.74 14.28
N TYR A 173 -0.95 3.89 14.95
CA TYR A 173 -0.83 2.48 14.58
C TYR A 173 -2.12 1.71 14.82
N ALA A 174 -2.80 1.94 15.93
CA ALA A 174 -4.11 1.33 16.21
C ALA A 174 -5.13 1.74 15.13
N ALA A 175 -5.20 3.03 14.79
CA ALA A 175 -6.08 3.53 13.74
C ALA A 175 -5.75 2.91 12.37
N ALA A 176 -4.47 2.80 11.99
CA ALA A 176 -4.04 2.15 10.76
C ALA A 176 -4.40 0.66 10.74
N THR A 177 -4.30 -0.03 11.88
CA THR A 177 -4.70 -1.44 12.01
C THR A 177 -6.20 -1.60 11.81
N VAL A 178 -7.01 -0.81 12.51
CA VAL A 178 -8.47 -0.85 12.41
C VAL A 178 -8.91 -0.50 10.98
N PHE A 179 -8.34 0.54 10.40
CA PHE A 179 -8.64 0.96 9.03
C PHE A 179 -8.29 -0.14 8.00
N GLY A 180 -7.10 -0.71 8.10
CA GLY A 180 -6.66 -1.82 7.24
C GLY A 180 -7.54 -3.05 7.39
N ALA A 181 -7.90 -3.42 8.63
CA ALA A 181 -8.77 -4.56 8.91
C ALA A 181 -10.20 -4.33 8.41
N ALA A 182 -10.78 -3.14 8.65
CA ALA A 182 -12.13 -2.80 8.19
C ALA A 182 -12.22 -2.81 6.65
N THR A 183 -11.26 -2.18 5.96
CA THR A 183 -11.19 -2.20 4.49
C THR A 183 -11.03 -3.63 3.97
N SER A 184 -10.19 -4.44 4.61
CA SER A 184 -9.98 -5.85 4.27
C SER A 184 -11.24 -6.69 4.47
N GLY A 185 -11.94 -6.53 5.61
CA GLY A 185 -13.22 -7.17 5.88
C GLY A 185 -14.29 -6.82 4.84
N LEU A 186 -14.35 -5.56 4.43
CA LEU A 186 -15.24 -5.12 3.36
C LEU A 186 -14.92 -5.80 2.02
N ARG A 187 -13.62 -5.99 1.70
CA ARG A 187 -13.21 -6.70 0.48
C ARG A 187 -13.58 -8.19 0.52
N MET A 188 -13.49 -8.82 1.69
CA MET A 188 -13.97 -10.20 1.89
C MET A 188 -15.49 -10.25 1.72
N ALA A 189 -16.23 -9.35 2.35
CA ALA A 189 -17.69 -9.27 2.27
C ALA A 189 -18.23 -9.00 0.85
N PHE A 190 -17.40 -8.44 -0.03
CA PHE A 190 -17.72 -8.27 -1.45
C PHE A 190 -17.38 -9.51 -2.31
N GLY A 191 -16.89 -10.59 -1.71
CA GLY A 191 -16.38 -11.74 -2.46
C GLY A 191 -15.16 -11.43 -3.33
N GLY A 192 -14.48 -10.30 -3.04
CA GLY A 192 -13.35 -9.83 -3.82
C GLY A 192 -12.03 -10.50 -3.47
N HIS A 193 -11.89 -10.93 -2.22
CA HIS A 193 -10.66 -11.50 -1.68
C HIS A 193 -10.95 -12.52 -0.57
N PHE A 194 -10.08 -13.53 -0.45
CA PHE A 194 -10.03 -14.42 0.70
C PHE A 194 -9.31 -13.74 1.89
N PHE A 195 -9.42 -14.35 3.07
CA PHE A 195 -8.74 -13.84 4.27
C PHE A 195 -7.22 -13.77 4.08
N THR A 196 -6.60 -14.82 3.53
CA THR A 196 -5.15 -14.83 3.29
C THR A 196 -4.72 -13.73 2.33
N ASP A 197 -5.52 -13.38 1.32
CA ASP A 197 -5.18 -12.30 0.38
C ASP A 197 -5.04 -10.94 1.07
N VAL A 198 -5.90 -10.66 2.05
CA VAL A 198 -5.90 -9.39 2.75
C VAL A 198 -4.93 -9.37 3.94
N ALA A 199 -4.81 -10.49 4.66
CA ALA A 199 -3.89 -10.59 5.79
C ALA A 199 -2.43 -10.52 5.32
N ILE A 200 -2.07 -11.28 4.28
CA ILE A 200 -0.72 -11.25 3.71
C ILE A 200 -0.43 -9.88 3.09
N ALA A 201 -1.40 -9.25 2.42
CA ALA A 201 -1.24 -7.88 1.92
C ALA A 201 -0.86 -6.90 3.03
N GLY A 202 -1.53 -6.98 4.18
CA GLY A 202 -1.24 -6.13 5.34
C GLY A 202 0.15 -6.40 5.93
N LEU A 203 0.51 -7.67 6.10
CA LEU A 203 1.80 -8.08 6.65
C LEU A 203 2.96 -7.68 5.72
N VAL A 204 2.84 -7.93 4.42
CA VAL A 204 3.84 -7.54 3.43
C VAL A 204 3.99 -6.01 3.38
N SER A 205 2.88 -5.27 3.38
CA SER A 205 2.92 -3.79 3.44
C SER A 205 3.64 -3.31 4.69
N PHE A 206 3.34 -3.89 5.86
CA PHE A 206 4.04 -3.54 7.10
C PHE A 206 5.55 -3.83 7.02
N LEU A 207 5.96 -4.98 6.48
CA LEU A 207 7.37 -5.36 6.35
C LEU A 207 8.13 -4.41 5.40
N VAL A 208 7.53 -4.05 4.26
CA VAL A 208 8.08 -3.06 3.32
C VAL A 208 8.28 -1.71 4.02
N ILE A 209 7.26 -1.25 4.76
CA ILE A 209 7.30 0.01 5.50
C ILE A 209 8.37 -0.03 6.59
N TRP A 210 8.43 -1.15 7.33
CA TRP A 210 9.43 -1.32 8.39
C TRP A 210 10.85 -1.26 7.85
N LEU A 211 11.11 -1.97 6.74
CA LEU A 211 12.42 -1.98 6.07
C LEU A 211 12.79 -0.59 5.53
N ALA A 212 11.87 0.05 4.80
CA ALA A 212 12.08 1.39 4.28
C ALA A 212 12.33 2.41 5.40
N TYR A 213 11.58 2.32 6.52
CA TYR A 213 11.82 3.17 7.69
C TYR A 213 13.21 2.94 8.28
N ALA A 214 13.64 1.68 8.38
CA ALA A 214 14.97 1.37 8.88
C ALA A 214 16.08 1.94 7.97
N MET A 215 15.92 1.80 6.66
CA MET A 215 16.89 2.31 5.67
C MET A 215 16.93 3.85 5.65
N ILE A 216 15.79 4.51 5.66
CA ILE A 216 15.71 5.96 5.45
C ILE A 216 16.00 6.75 6.74
N TYR A 217 15.59 6.22 7.90
CA TYR A 217 15.66 7.00 9.15
C TYR A 217 16.63 6.45 10.19
N ARG A 218 16.89 5.13 10.22
CA ARG A 218 17.56 4.50 11.36
C ARG A 218 18.97 3.99 11.06
N TRP A 219 19.19 3.31 9.93
CA TRP A 219 20.49 2.71 9.65
C TRP A 219 21.51 3.75 9.18
N PRO A 220 22.70 3.88 9.85
CA PRO A 220 23.65 4.93 9.54
C PRO A 220 24.16 4.92 8.11
N ARG A 221 24.34 3.72 7.53
CA ARG A 221 24.90 3.56 6.16
C ARG A 221 23.93 3.98 5.06
N THR A 222 22.62 3.87 5.28
CA THR A 222 21.60 4.11 4.25
C THR A 222 20.75 5.35 4.54
N ARG A 223 20.87 5.91 5.75
CA ARG A 223 20.07 7.05 6.20
C ARG A 223 20.19 8.23 5.24
N LEU A 224 19.06 8.67 4.73
CA LEU A 224 18.96 9.85 3.89
C LEU A 224 18.99 11.13 4.74
N SER A 225 19.34 12.25 4.12
CA SER A 225 19.18 13.58 4.73
C SER A 225 18.22 14.43 3.91
N ASP A 226 17.47 15.31 4.58
CA ASP A 226 16.51 16.19 3.92
C ASP A 226 17.22 17.17 2.98
N GLU A 227 18.39 17.67 3.40
CA GLU A 227 19.23 18.61 2.65
C GLU A 227 19.75 17.97 1.35
N ARG A 228 20.24 16.72 1.42
CA ARG A 228 20.73 15.99 0.24
C ARG A 228 19.61 15.75 -0.78
N ILE A 229 18.41 15.41 -0.30
CA ILE A 229 17.25 15.19 -1.17
C ILE A 229 16.84 16.51 -1.82
N ASP A 230 16.74 17.60 -1.03
CA ASP A 230 16.38 18.92 -1.56
C ASP A 230 17.39 19.39 -2.61
N ALA A 231 18.68 19.28 -2.33
CA ALA A 231 19.75 19.63 -3.26
C ALA A 231 19.75 18.76 -4.53
N ALA A 232 19.48 17.46 -4.41
CA ALA A 232 19.38 16.56 -5.55
C ALA A 232 18.20 16.94 -6.46
N LEU A 233 17.03 17.22 -5.89
CA LEU A 233 15.87 17.69 -6.64
C LEU A 233 16.09 19.09 -7.25
N THR A 234 16.76 19.99 -6.52
CA THR A 234 17.18 21.28 -7.07
C THR A 234 18.01 21.07 -8.34
N ARG A 235 19.07 20.26 -8.26
CA ARG A 235 19.94 19.99 -9.42
C ARG A 235 19.17 19.36 -10.58
N LEU A 236 18.26 18.43 -10.29
CA LEU A 236 17.45 17.76 -11.30
C LEU A 236 16.56 18.73 -12.07
N PHE A 237 15.88 19.64 -11.38
CA PHE A 237 14.91 20.55 -12.01
C PHE A 237 15.51 21.88 -12.46
N TRP A 238 16.73 22.24 -12.04
CA TRP A 238 17.37 23.51 -12.37
C TRP A 238 17.53 23.78 -13.87
N PRO A 239 17.93 22.81 -14.72
CA PRO A 239 18.08 23.08 -16.14
C PRO A 239 16.78 23.54 -16.80
N LEU A 240 15.66 22.91 -16.47
CA LEU A 240 14.34 23.28 -16.98
C LEU A 240 13.92 24.66 -16.49
N TYR A 241 14.15 24.95 -15.22
CA TYR A 241 13.85 26.25 -14.61
C TYR A 241 14.69 27.35 -15.27
N ARG A 242 16.00 27.13 -15.44
CA ARG A 242 16.90 28.07 -16.09
C ARG A 242 16.47 28.35 -17.54
N ALA A 243 16.13 27.32 -18.30
CA ALA A 243 15.62 27.49 -19.66
C ALA A 243 14.34 28.33 -19.71
N LYS A 244 13.40 28.10 -18.76
CA LYS A 244 12.17 28.88 -18.64
C LYS A 244 12.45 30.34 -18.30
N GLN A 245 13.40 30.62 -17.41
CA GLN A 245 13.75 32.00 -17.02
C GLN A 245 14.42 32.76 -18.18
N ARG A 246 15.31 32.10 -18.95
CA ARG A 246 15.91 32.67 -20.17
C ARG A 246 14.85 33.09 -21.19
N ARG A 247 13.82 32.27 -21.40
CA ARG A 247 12.67 32.63 -22.29
C ARG A 247 11.89 33.84 -21.79
N ARG A 248 11.98 34.20 -20.51
CA ARG A 248 11.39 35.36 -19.88
C ARG A 248 12.34 36.59 -19.80
N GLY A 249 13.49 36.52 -20.48
CA GLY A 249 14.49 37.57 -20.45
C GLY A 249 15.29 37.67 -19.14
N ARG A 250 15.28 36.62 -18.30
CA ARG A 250 15.99 36.60 -17.01
C ARG A 250 17.17 35.63 -17.09
N GLU A 251 18.38 36.16 -16.95
CA GLU A 251 19.56 35.32 -16.78
C GLU A 251 19.72 34.88 -15.34
N ILE A 252 19.80 33.58 -15.11
CA ILE A 252 20.11 32.98 -13.80
C ILE A 252 21.34 32.08 -13.93
N GLY A 253 22.16 32.11 -12.90
CA GLY A 253 23.40 31.33 -12.79
C GLY A 253 23.20 29.82 -12.75
N PRO A 254 24.27 29.06 -12.49
CA PRO A 254 24.21 27.61 -12.27
C PRO A 254 23.37 27.28 -11.03
N ALA A 255 23.05 26.00 -10.87
CA ALA A 255 22.35 25.53 -9.66
C ALA A 255 23.18 25.87 -8.41
N PRO A 256 22.53 26.22 -7.28
CA PRO A 256 23.23 26.42 -6.01
C PRO A 256 24.03 25.17 -5.64
N SER A 257 25.25 25.35 -5.16
CA SER A 257 26.06 24.28 -4.54
C SER A 257 25.35 23.78 -3.27
N ALA A 258 25.31 22.48 -3.08
CA ALA A 258 24.74 21.86 -1.89
C ALA A 258 25.63 22.06 -0.65
#